data_4412852b60abea21fc408b81e53c63f4
#
_entry.id   4412852b60abea21fc408b81e53c63f4
#
_cell.length_a   1.000
_cell.length_b   1.000
_cell.length_c   1.000
_cell.angle_alpha   90.00
_cell.angle_beta   90.00
_cell.angle_gamma   90.00
#
_symmetry.space_group_name_H-M   'P 1'
#
loop_
_entity.id
_entity.type
_entity.pdbx_description
1 polymer ?
#
loop_
_entity_poly.entity_id
_entity_poly.type
_entity_poly.pdbx_seq_one_letter_code
_entity_poly.pdbx_strand_id
1 'polypeptide(L)'
;PFILYAGRKDKGKNIDTLVQYFKRYKQNEQDNLKLVLIGGGELEIPTEIKNDVYDLGFVDLQDKYDAYGAATLLCQPSKNESFSFVIMESWLCRRPVLVHEGCAVTKNFVSCCNGGLYFGNYYDFQETVKYILNHPDIADIMAKNGHDYVCDNFAWDIMVEKYKRFFKELEEQHAK
;
A
#
# COMPACT_ATOMS: atom_id res chain seq x y z
N PRO A 1 -3.95 1.27 16.57
CA PRO A 1 -3.26 1.13 15.29
C PRO A 1 -3.96 0.11 14.40
N PHE A 2 -3.88 0.29 13.07
CA PHE A 2 -4.38 -0.70 12.13
C PHE A 2 -3.58 -0.70 10.82
N ILE A 3 -3.53 -1.89 10.21
CA ILE A 3 -3.10 -2.08 8.83
C ILE A 3 -4.31 -1.88 7.94
N LEU A 4 -4.21 -1.04 6.92
CA LEU A 4 -5.23 -0.89 5.89
C LEU A 4 -4.90 -1.77 4.69
N TYR A 5 -5.90 -2.45 4.17
CA TYR A 5 -5.92 -3.00 2.81
C TYR A 5 -7.00 -2.30 2.00
N ALA A 6 -6.67 -1.84 0.80
CA ALA A 6 -7.61 -1.21 -0.11
C ALA A 6 -7.55 -1.88 -1.48
N GLY A 7 -8.66 -2.48 -1.93
CA GLY A 7 -8.72 -3.15 -3.22
C GLY A 7 -9.74 -4.28 -3.29
N ARG A 8 -9.80 -4.93 -4.43
CA ARG A 8 -10.64 -6.12 -4.59
C ARG A 8 -10.09 -7.28 -3.75
N LYS A 9 -10.99 -7.97 -3.06
CA LYS A 9 -10.66 -9.15 -2.26
C LYS A 9 -10.75 -10.41 -3.14
N ASP A 10 -9.77 -10.60 -3.98
CA ASP A 10 -9.66 -11.77 -4.86
C ASP A 10 -8.25 -12.39 -4.79
N LYS A 11 -8.14 -13.64 -5.28
CA LYS A 11 -6.88 -14.40 -5.28
C LYS A 11 -5.76 -13.69 -6.05
N GLY A 12 -6.10 -12.93 -7.08
CA GLY A 12 -5.13 -12.16 -7.86
C GLY A 12 -4.45 -11.05 -7.05
N LYS A 13 -5.14 -10.55 -6.02
CA LYS A 13 -4.61 -9.55 -5.09
C LYS A 13 -3.88 -10.15 -3.88
N ASN A 14 -3.80 -11.47 -3.77
CA ASN A 14 -3.09 -12.18 -2.72
C ASN A 14 -3.55 -11.82 -1.28
N ILE A 15 -4.81 -11.40 -1.14
CA ILE A 15 -5.39 -10.99 0.15
C ILE A 15 -5.43 -12.13 1.16
N ASP A 16 -5.62 -13.37 0.70
CA ASP A 16 -5.60 -14.55 1.55
C ASP A 16 -4.28 -14.68 2.32
N THR A 17 -3.15 -14.38 1.66
CA THR A 17 -1.83 -14.37 2.30
C THR A 17 -1.76 -13.31 3.41
N LEU A 18 -2.27 -12.10 3.17
CA LEU A 18 -2.31 -11.06 4.19
C LEU A 18 -3.12 -11.51 5.41
N VAL A 19 -4.31 -12.08 5.21
CA VAL A 19 -5.17 -12.56 6.30
C VAL A 19 -4.50 -13.68 7.09
N GLN A 20 -3.86 -14.64 6.40
CA GLN A 20 -3.11 -15.72 7.07
C GLN A 20 -1.89 -15.21 7.83
N TYR A 21 -1.17 -14.23 7.29
CA TYR A 21 -0.03 -13.62 7.99
C TYR A 21 -0.49 -12.79 9.18
N PHE A 22 -1.59 -12.05 9.06
CA PHE A 22 -2.17 -11.30 10.16
C PHE A 22 -2.70 -12.24 11.27
N LYS A 23 -3.36 -13.36 10.91
CA LYS A 23 -3.77 -14.38 11.88
C LYS A 23 -2.56 -14.89 12.68
N ARG A 24 -1.49 -15.29 11.99
CA ARG A 24 -0.27 -15.76 12.64
C ARG A 24 0.39 -14.68 13.49
N TYR A 25 0.38 -13.44 13.02
CA TYR A 25 0.86 -12.28 13.78
C TYR A 25 0.11 -12.14 15.11
N LYS A 26 -1.22 -12.16 15.09
CA LYS A 26 -2.05 -12.08 16.30
C LYS A 26 -1.88 -13.27 17.27
N GLN A 27 -1.44 -14.41 16.78
CA GLN A 27 -1.10 -15.56 17.64
C GLN A 27 0.24 -15.37 18.38
N ASN A 28 1.17 -14.64 17.77
CA ASN A 28 2.51 -14.42 18.30
C ASN A 28 2.64 -13.11 19.10
N GLU A 29 1.88 -12.07 18.73
CA GLU A 29 1.97 -10.74 19.32
C GLU A 29 0.67 -10.39 20.04
N GLN A 30 0.79 -9.96 21.30
CA GLN A 30 -0.35 -9.56 22.14
C GLN A 30 -0.53 -8.04 22.11
N ASP A 31 -0.75 -7.49 20.91
CA ASP A 31 -0.99 -6.06 20.72
C ASP A 31 -2.44 -5.76 20.31
N ASN A 32 -2.76 -4.46 20.19
CA ASN A 32 -4.06 -3.97 19.77
C ASN A 32 -4.15 -3.71 18.26
N LEU A 33 -3.20 -4.20 17.46
CA LEU A 33 -3.21 -4.01 16.00
C LEU A 33 -4.46 -4.62 15.37
N LYS A 34 -5.10 -3.89 14.48
CA LYS A 34 -6.26 -4.33 13.72
C LYS A 34 -5.92 -4.41 12.22
N LEU A 35 -6.75 -5.14 11.49
CA LEU A 35 -6.73 -5.17 10.04
C LEU A 35 -8.05 -4.62 9.51
N VAL A 36 -7.99 -3.57 8.72
CA VAL A 36 -9.15 -2.95 8.07
C VAL A 36 -9.09 -3.22 6.58
N LEU A 37 -10.17 -3.76 6.03
CA LEU A 37 -10.29 -4.13 4.62
C LEU A 37 -11.38 -3.26 3.97
N ILE A 38 -11.02 -2.55 2.89
CA ILE A 38 -11.96 -1.81 2.06
C ILE A 38 -11.89 -2.26 0.61
N GLY A 39 -13.05 -2.34 -0.03
CA GLY A 39 -13.22 -2.80 -1.41
C GLY A 39 -14.11 -4.02 -1.54
N GLY A 40 -14.47 -4.35 -2.76
CA GLY A 40 -15.40 -5.46 -3.07
C GLY A 40 -14.74 -6.83 -3.08
N GLY A 41 -15.60 -7.84 -3.09
CA GLY A 41 -15.23 -9.26 -3.08
C GLY A 41 -15.57 -9.92 -1.74
N GLU A 42 -15.66 -11.23 -1.76
CA GLU A 42 -15.90 -12.05 -0.58
C GLU A 42 -14.57 -12.61 -0.06
N LEU A 43 -14.42 -12.63 1.25
CA LEU A 43 -13.24 -13.14 1.92
C LEU A 43 -13.65 -13.85 3.20
N GLU A 44 -13.16 -15.06 3.38
CA GLU A 44 -13.37 -15.79 4.63
C GLU A 44 -12.38 -15.32 5.70
N ILE A 45 -12.91 -14.74 6.77
CA ILE A 45 -12.11 -14.30 7.92
C ILE A 45 -12.05 -15.43 8.95
N PRO A 46 -10.85 -15.94 9.29
CA PRO A 46 -10.69 -16.96 10.32
C PRO A 46 -11.30 -16.53 11.65
N THR A 47 -12.00 -17.45 12.31
CA THR A 47 -12.77 -17.17 13.55
C THR A 47 -11.87 -16.60 14.65
N GLU A 48 -10.61 -17.04 14.70
CA GLU A 48 -9.63 -16.67 15.73
C GLU A 48 -9.25 -15.18 15.69
N ILE A 49 -9.42 -14.51 14.53
CA ILE A 49 -9.08 -13.09 14.37
C ILE A 49 -10.29 -12.23 14.01
N LYS A 50 -11.51 -12.79 14.09
CA LYS A 50 -12.74 -12.11 13.71
C LYS A 50 -12.94 -10.78 14.44
N ASN A 51 -12.47 -10.65 15.67
CA ASN A 51 -12.55 -9.43 16.47
C ASN A 51 -11.43 -8.41 16.17
N ASP A 52 -10.47 -8.78 15.34
CA ASP A 52 -9.32 -7.95 14.96
C ASP A 52 -9.35 -7.54 13.49
N VAL A 53 -10.32 -8.04 12.72
CA VAL A 53 -10.48 -7.73 11.29
C VAL A 53 -11.82 -7.06 11.05
N TYR A 54 -11.79 -5.90 10.40
CA TYR A 54 -12.95 -5.14 9.99
C TYR A 54 -13.05 -5.11 8.47
N ASP A 55 -13.97 -5.89 7.91
CA ASP A 55 -14.27 -5.85 6.48
C ASP A 55 -15.45 -4.88 6.25
N LEU A 56 -15.13 -3.70 5.72
CA LEU A 56 -16.09 -2.62 5.52
C LEU A 56 -16.74 -2.67 4.12
N GLY A 57 -16.30 -3.55 3.23
CA GLY A 57 -16.79 -3.60 1.87
C GLY A 57 -16.46 -2.34 1.07
N PHE A 58 -17.37 -1.93 0.18
CA PHE A 58 -17.25 -0.65 -0.50
C PHE A 58 -17.62 0.49 0.45
N VAL A 59 -16.76 1.48 0.52
CA VAL A 59 -16.97 2.74 1.25
C VAL A 59 -16.98 3.90 0.26
N ASP A 60 -17.54 5.04 0.66
CA ASP A 60 -17.48 6.23 -0.17
C ASP A 60 -16.05 6.80 -0.26
N LEU A 61 -15.87 7.80 -1.12
CA LEU A 61 -14.55 8.35 -1.40
C LEU A 61 -13.94 9.04 -0.18
N GLN A 62 -14.75 9.74 0.61
CA GLN A 62 -14.26 10.44 1.80
C GLN A 62 -13.84 9.45 2.88
N ASP A 63 -14.69 8.46 3.18
CA ASP A 63 -14.39 7.39 4.13
C ASP A 63 -13.12 6.61 3.74
N LYS A 64 -12.93 6.40 2.43
CA LYS A 64 -11.71 5.79 1.91
C LYS A 64 -10.46 6.61 2.27
N TYR A 65 -10.48 7.92 2.03
CA TYR A 65 -9.33 8.79 2.36
C TYR A 65 -9.15 8.96 3.86
N ASP A 66 -10.23 9.01 4.63
CA ASP A 66 -10.17 9.03 6.09
C ASP A 66 -9.55 7.74 6.64
N ALA A 67 -9.89 6.59 6.05
CA ALA A 67 -9.25 5.31 6.39
C ALA A 67 -7.75 5.32 6.08
N TYR A 68 -7.32 5.83 4.91
CA TYR A 68 -5.91 6.01 4.63
C TYR A 68 -5.26 6.93 5.67
N GLY A 69 -5.84 8.10 5.93
CA GLY A 69 -5.28 9.08 6.87
C GLY A 69 -5.17 8.59 8.31
N ALA A 70 -6.04 7.67 8.73
CA ALA A 70 -6.04 7.09 10.07
C ALA A 70 -5.19 5.80 10.19
N ALA A 71 -4.83 5.15 9.08
CA ALA A 71 -4.07 3.92 9.09
C ALA A 71 -2.66 4.11 9.65
N THR A 72 -2.10 3.07 10.26
CA THR A 72 -0.68 3.03 10.61
C THR A 72 0.18 2.81 9.35
N LEU A 73 -0.28 1.94 8.48
CA LEU A 73 0.32 1.65 7.17
C LEU A 73 -0.72 1.06 6.23
N LEU A 74 -0.48 1.18 4.92
CA LEU A 74 -1.18 0.39 3.91
C LEU A 74 -0.39 -0.89 3.63
N CYS A 75 -1.04 -2.05 3.63
CA CYS A 75 -0.45 -3.28 3.10
C CYS A 75 -1.03 -3.64 1.74
N GLN A 76 -0.16 -3.73 0.71
CA GLN A 76 -0.52 -4.22 -0.62
C GLN A 76 0.18 -5.57 -0.88
N PRO A 77 -0.50 -6.70 -0.64
CA PRO A 77 0.09 -8.03 -0.72
C PRO A 77 0.17 -8.60 -2.14
N SER A 78 -0.37 -7.89 -3.14
CA SER A 78 -0.41 -8.36 -4.53
C SER A 78 0.99 -8.66 -5.07
N LYS A 79 1.10 -9.77 -5.79
CA LYS A 79 2.33 -10.16 -6.50
C LYS A 79 2.37 -9.64 -7.94
N ASN A 80 1.27 -9.02 -8.40
CA ASN A 80 1.13 -8.63 -9.80
C ASN A 80 0.32 -7.32 -9.90
N GLU A 81 1.01 -6.24 -10.20
CA GLU A 81 0.42 -4.91 -10.42
C GLU A 81 1.03 -4.25 -11.65
N SER A 82 0.21 -3.49 -12.37
CA SER A 82 0.70 -2.65 -13.46
C SER A 82 1.16 -1.28 -12.98
N PHE A 83 0.55 -0.74 -11.92
CA PHE A 83 0.88 0.57 -11.32
C PHE A 83 0.62 0.61 -9.81
N SER A 84 -0.59 0.24 -9.36
CA SER A 84 -1.04 0.30 -7.96
C SER A 84 -1.40 1.69 -7.44
N PHE A 85 -2.54 2.23 -7.84
CA PHE A 85 -3.06 3.52 -7.35
C PHE A 85 -3.18 3.58 -5.83
N VAL A 86 -3.53 2.48 -5.17
CA VAL A 86 -3.70 2.43 -3.72
C VAL A 86 -2.44 2.80 -2.94
N ILE A 87 -1.25 2.51 -3.49
CA ILE A 87 0.03 2.94 -2.90
C ILE A 87 0.17 4.45 -3.02
N MET A 88 -0.13 5.01 -4.19
CA MET A 88 -0.06 6.46 -4.43
C MET A 88 -1.05 7.21 -3.53
N GLU A 89 -2.27 6.67 -3.37
CA GLU A 89 -3.29 7.22 -2.46
C GLU A 89 -2.83 7.20 -0.99
N SER A 90 -2.21 6.10 -0.55
CA SER A 90 -1.64 5.99 0.80
C SER A 90 -0.56 7.05 1.04
N TRP A 91 0.35 7.22 0.10
CA TRP A 91 1.40 8.22 0.18
C TRP A 91 0.88 9.64 0.16
N LEU A 92 -0.14 9.95 -0.65
CA LEU A 92 -0.82 11.26 -0.62
C LEU A 92 -1.47 11.55 0.75
N CYS A 93 -1.96 10.51 1.44
CA CYS A 93 -2.46 10.60 2.81
C CYS A 93 -1.35 10.52 3.87
N ARG A 94 -0.07 10.58 3.47
CA ARG A 94 1.10 10.52 4.34
C ARG A 94 1.10 9.26 5.22
N ARG A 95 0.93 8.09 4.58
CA ARG A 95 1.06 6.79 5.26
C ARG A 95 2.07 5.91 4.53
N PRO A 96 2.95 5.24 5.29
CA PRO A 96 3.92 4.33 4.69
C PRO A 96 3.22 3.10 4.13
N VAL A 97 3.87 2.41 3.20
CA VAL A 97 3.33 1.21 2.58
C VAL A 97 4.18 -0.01 2.88
N LEU A 98 3.52 -1.17 2.94
CA LEU A 98 4.15 -2.47 3.02
C LEU A 98 3.70 -3.29 1.81
N VAL A 99 4.62 -3.71 0.96
CA VAL A 99 4.32 -4.38 -0.31
C VAL A 99 4.94 -5.77 -0.38
N HIS A 100 4.39 -6.64 -1.24
CA HIS A 100 4.98 -7.95 -1.46
C HIS A 100 6.20 -7.84 -2.39
N GLU A 101 7.34 -8.41 -2.01
CA GLU A 101 8.59 -8.34 -2.78
C GLU A 101 8.51 -9.00 -4.17
N GLY A 102 7.61 -9.98 -4.32
CA GLY A 102 7.35 -10.64 -5.60
C GLY A 102 6.68 -9.76 -6.65
N CYS A 103 6.19 -8.57 -6.29
CA CYS A 103 5.69 -7.59 -7.24
C CYS A 103 6.78 -6.58 -7.60
N ALA A 104 7.42 -6.76 -8.75
CA ALA A 104 8.51 -5.90 -9.19
C ALA A 104 8.11 -4.41 -9.27
N VAL A 105 6.88 -4.11 -9.71
CA VAL A 105 6.39 -2.73 -9.86
C VAL A 105 6.30 -2.02 -8.51
N THR A 106 5.60 -2.60 -7.54
CA THR A 106 5.38 -1.97 -6.23
C THR A 106 6.66 -1.95 -5.39
N LYS A 107 7.47 -3.03 -5.46
CA LYS A 107 8.79 -3.06 -4.84
C LYS A 107 9.70 -1.97 -5.39
N ASN A 108 9.70 -1.77 -6.71
CA ASN A 108 10.50 -0.70 -7.33
C ASN A 108 10.07 0.69 -6.83
N PHE A 109 8.78 0.99 -6.77
CA PHE A 109 8.28 2.26 -6.23
C PHE A 109 8.78 2.47 -4.80
N VAL A 110 8.60 1.49 -3.92
CA VAL A 110 9.05 1.58 -2.52
C VAL A 110 10.56 1.78 -2.42
N SER A 111 11.35 1.04 -3.21
CA SER A 111 12.81 1.13 -3.19
C SER A 111 13.34 2.45 -3.77
N CYS A 112 12.68 3.00 -4.81
CA CYS A 112 13.11 4.25 -5.43
C CYS A 112 12.93 5.47 -4.50
N CYS A 113 11.86 5.49 -3.71
CA CYS A 113 11.58 6.65 -2.86
C CYS A 113 11.79 6.40 -1.37
N ASN A 114 12.07 5.17 -0.93
CA ASN A 114 12.07 4.77 0.48
C ASN A 114 10.75 5.13 1.19
N GLY A 115 9.61 4.97 0.49
CA GLY A 115 8.28 5.31 0.99
C GLY A 115 7.61 4.19 1.79
N GLY A 116 8.34 3.14 2.16
CA GLY A 116 7.81 1.98 2.88
C GLY A 116 8.77 0.81 2.89
N LEU A 117 8.25 -0.37 3.17
CA LEU A 117 9.00 -1.62 3.26
C LEU A 117 8.37 -2.71 2.37
N TYR A 118 9.05 -3.84 2.25
CA TYR A 118 8.52 -5.00 1.53
C TYR A 118 8.76 -6.29 2.32
N PHE A 119 7.94 -7.30 2.04
CA PHE A 119 8.02 -8.63 2.66
C PHE A 119 7.96 -9.73 1.60
N GLY A 120 8.70 -10.80 1.79
CA GLY A 120 8.71 -11.99 0.95
C GLY A 120 8.03 -13.19 1.61
N ASN A 121 8.02 -13.21 2.92
CA ASN A 121 7.51 -14.30 3.74
C ASN A 121 6.87 -13.76 5.03
N TYR A 122 6.36 -14.69 5.86
CA TYR A 122 5.72 -14.32 7.12
C TYR A 122 6.65 -13.57 8.10
N TYR A 123 7.89 -14.00 8.22
CA TYR A 123 8.82 -13.40 9.18
C TYR A 123 9.18 -11.97 8.79
N ASP A 124 9.40 -11.72 7.50
CA ASP A 124 9.59 -10.37 6.99
C ASP A 124 8.36 -9.50 7.27
N PHE A 125 7.15 -10.03 7.03
CA PHE A 125 5.89 -9.33 7.33
C PHE A 125 5.80 -8.96 8.81
N GLN A 126 6.02 -9.92 9.71
CA GLN A 126 5.96 -9.69 11.16
C GLN A 126 6.96 -8.62 11.59
N GLU A 127 8.23 -8.76 11.20
CA GLU A 127 9.27 -7.84 11.63
C GLU A 127 9.12 -6.44 11.01
N THR A 128 8.68 -6.33 9.76
CA THR A 128 8.41 -5.02 9.15
C THR A 128 7.22 -4.30 9.80
N VAL A 129 6.15 -5.02 10.13
CA VAL A 129 5.01 -4.46 10.87
C VAL A 129 5.45 -3.97 12.25
N LYS A 130 6.17 -4.80 13.01
CA LYS A 130 6.71 -4.42 14.32
C LYS A 130 7.67 -3.23 14.23
N TYR A 131 8.50 -3.20 13.21
CA TYR A 131 9.43 -2.10 12.99
C TYR A 131 8.69 -0.78 12.80
N ILE A 132 7.68 -0.73 11.94
CA ILE A 132 6.87 0.48 11.72
C ILE A 132 6.13 0.90 12.99
N LEU A 133 5.55 -0.06 13.72
CA LEU A 133 4.83 0.22 14.98
C LEU A 133 5.75 0.80 16.07
N ASN A 134 6.99 0.33 16.16
CA ASN A 134 7.93 0.73 17.19
C ASN A 134 8.79 1.95 16.82
N HIS A 135 8.76 2.39 15.56
CA HIS A 135 9.56 3.54 15.07
C HIS A 135 8.66 4.53 14.30
N PRO A 136 7.75 5.24 14.99
CA PRO A 136 6.83 6.17 14.35
C PRO A 136 7.55 7.32 13.63
N ASP A 137 8.70 7.75 14.09
CA ASP A 137 9.57 8.71 13.43
C ASP A 137 10.07 8.23 12.06
N ILE A 138 10.45 6.98 11.97
CA ILE A 138 10.84 6.35 10.68
C ILE A 138 9.62 6.17 9.77
N ALA A 139 8.48 5.76 10.33
CA ALA A 139 7.23 5.67 9.58
C ALA A 139 6.84 7.03 8.96
N ASP A 140 6.99 8.13 9.69
CA ASP A 140 6.72 9.48 9.22
C ASP A 140 7.70 9.90 8.10
N ILE A 141 8.99 9.54 8.22
CA ILE A 141 9.98 9.77 7.15
C ILE A 141 9.61 8.98 5.89
N MET A 142 9.25 7.71 6.00
CA MET A 142 8.79 6.91 4.86
C MET A 142 7.54 7.52 4.21
N ALA A 143 6.58 7.92 5.03
CA ALA A 143 5.35 8.55 4.56
C ALA A 143 5.61 9.86 3.80
N LYS A 144 6.52 10.69 4.32
CA LYS A 144 6.94 11.93 3.65
C LYS A 144 7.64 11.63 2.33
N ASN A 145 8.57 10.70 2.30
CA ASN A 145 9.28 10.31 1.09
C ASN A 145 8.33 9.83 -0.01
N GLY A 146 7.36 8.99 0.34
CA GLY A 146 6.33 8.53 -0.60
C GLY A 146 5.46 9.69 -1.10
N HIS A 147 5.02 10.58 -0.21
CA HIS A 147 4.24 11.75 -0.56
C HIS A 147 4.98 12.65 -1.55
N ASP A 148 6.22 13.02 -1.26
CA ASP A 148 7.04 13.86 -2.11
C ASP A 148 7.26 13.20 -3.48
N TYR A 149 7.54 11.88 -3.50
CA TYR A 149 7.67 11.12 -4.73
C TYR A 149 6.41 11.19 -5.61
N VAL A 150 5.22 11.07 -5.04
CA VAL A 150 3.97 11.16 -5.81
C VAL A 150 3.78 12.58 -6.35
N CYS A 151 3.98 13.59 -5.52
CA CYS A 151 3.84 14.99 -5.94
C CYS A 151 4.81 15.36 -7.05
N ASP A 152 6.07 14.94 -6.95
CA ASP A 152 7.13 15.28 -7.91
C ASP A 152 7.03 14.51 -9.23
N ASN A 153 6.34 13.35 -9.24
CA ASN A 153 6.32 12.49 -10.43
C ASN A 153 4.97 12.35 -11.10
N PHE A 154 3.86 12.48 -10.35
CA PHE A 154 2.50 12.13 -10.80
C PHE A 154 1.49 13.27 -10.62
N ALA A 155 1.89 14.45 -10.14
CA ALA A 155 1.03 15.61 -10.15
C ALA A 155 0.62 15.94 -11.60
N TRP A 156 -0.60 16.45 -11.78
CA TRP A 156 -1.20 16.60 -13.11
C TRP A 156 -0.37 17.50 -14.03
N ASP A 157 0.12 18.62 -13.54
CA ASP A 157 1.00 19.54 -14.27
C ASP A 157 2.32 18.90 -14.70
N ILE A 158 2.95 18.12 -13.81
CA ILE A 158 4.16 17.35 -14.11
C ILE A 158 3.90 16.31 -15.21
N MET A 159 2.77 15.60 -15.14
CA MET A 159 2.41 14.63 -16.17
C MET A 159 2.14 15.30 -17.52
N VAL A 160 1.43 16.43 -17.55
CA VAL A 160 1.18 17.19 -18.78
C VAL A 160 2.49 17.64 -19.43
N GLU A 161 3.44 18.17 -18.67
CA GLU A 161 4.73 18.57 -19.20
C GLU A 161 5.57 17.38 -19.74
N LYS A 162 5.52 16.23 -19.07
CA LYS A 162 6.15 15.00 -19.58
C LYS A 162 5.56 14.59 -20.94
N TYR A 163 4.24 14.64 -21.11
CA TYR A 163 3.60 14.31 -22.37
C TYR A 163 3.92 15.33 -23.47
N LYS A 164 3.89 16.64 -23.18
CA LYS A 164 4.28 17.68 -24.15
C LYS A 164 5.70 17.48 -24.67
N ARG A 165 6.64 17.20 -23.77
CA ARG A 165 8.02 16.90 -24.14
C ARG A 165 8.12 15.66 -25.02
N PHE A 166 7.45 14.59 -24.66
CA PHE A 166 7.44 13.35 -25.41
C PHE A 166 6.87 13.55 -26.84
N PHE A 167 5.77 14.27 -27.00
CA PHE A 167 5.22 14.56 -28.32
C PHE A 167 6.14 15.41 -29.16
N LYS A 168 6.79 16.40 -28.55
CA LYS A 168 7.79 17.23 -29.27
C LYS A 168 8.98 16.39 -29.77
N GLU A 169 9.49 15.50 -28.97
CA GLU A 169 10.56 14.58 -29.35
C GLU A 169 10.15 13.66 -30.54
N LEU A 170 8.89 13.18 -30.53
CA LEU A 170 8.35 12.40 -31.65
C LEU A 170 8.25 13.24 -32.97
N GLU A 171 7.77 14.46 -32.89
CA GLU A 171 7.70 15.37 -34.07
C GLU A 171 9.10 15.61 -34.65
N GLU A 172 10.09 15.86 -33.81
CA GLU A 172 11.48 16.09 -34.26
C GLU A 172 12.11 14.83 -34.91
N GLN A 173 11.73 13.63 -34.48
CA GLN A 173 12.19 12.37 -35.08
C GLN A 173 11.53 12.08 -36.42
N HIS A 174 10.29 12.52 -36.65
CA HIS A 174 9.56 12.29 -37.90
C HIS A 174 9.77 13.41 -38.92
N ALA A 175 10.38 14.54 -38.54
CA ALA A 175 10.74 15.64 -39.46
C ALA A 175 12.10 15.44 -40.16
N LYS A 176 12.80 14.35 -39.85
CA LYS A 176 14.06 13.92 -40.50
C LYS A 176 13.81 12.81 -41.51
#